data_c552552276d3109fef81374641f2be01
#
_entry.id   c552552276d3109fef81374641f2be01
#
_cell.length_a   1.000
_cell.length_b   1.000
_cell.length_c   1.000
_cell.angle_alpha   90.00
_cell.angle_beta   90.00
_cell.angle_gamma   90.00
#
_symmetry.space_group_name_H-M   'P 1'
#
loop_
_entity.id
_entity.type
_entity.pdbx_description
1 polymer ?
#
loop_
_entity_poly.entity_id
_entity_poly.type
_entity_poly.pdbx_seq_one_letter_code
_entity_poly.pdbx_strand_id
1 'polypeptide(L)'
;MTDTERANPEGRDAYLVVDDDVAFAKVMKRLLSVHGEPTVTHCVEDALAAKPPDGRWTAAFLDFDLPDGNAFSVHEGLLARGERVPTVIITGHIREDVANRAFELGMKLLVKPIGPKHIRIFLETIRGEVAVRQVVEDWRVRYGLTAAETAVLRAGLEGVDRGTLAESRGISETTLRTHVRHMLQKLGDASVSDAIQRALREVISSKGGE
;
A
#
# COMPACT_ATOMS: atom_id res chain seq x y z
N MET A 1 0.40 23.75 -3.29
CA MET A 1 -0.92 23.22 -3.67
C MET A 1 -0.80 21.71 -3.52
N THR A 2 -1.29 21.19 -2.44
CA THR A 2 -1.21 19.77 -2.08
C THR A 2 -2.43 19.09 -2.69
N ASP A 3 -2.20 18.24 -3.72
CA ASP A 3 -3.22 17.33 -4.22
C ASP A 3 -3.59 16.36 -3.09
N THR A 4 -4.70 16.65 -2.47
CA THR A 4 -5.36 15.76 -1.52
C THR A 4 -5.83 14.56 -2.31
N GLU A 5 -5.22 13.40 -2.08
CA GLU A 5 -5.67 12.10 -2.58
C GLU A 5 -7.12 11.87 -2.13
N ARG A 6 -8.06 12.28 -2.96
CA ARG A 6 -9.47 11.92 -2.81
C ARG A 6 -9.58 10.43 -3.10
N ALA A 7 -10.07 9.66 -2.14
CA ALA A 7 -10.66 8.36 -2.43
C ALA A 7 -11.68 8.56 -3.57
N ASN A 8 -11.60 7.74 -4.60
CA ASN A 8 -12.54 7.83 -5.73
C ASN A 8 -13.87 7.20 -5.31
N PRO A 9 -14.92 7.96 -5.03
CA PRO A 9 -16.20 7.42 -4.54
C PRO A 9 -17.07 6.79 -5.63
N GLU A 10 -16.68 6.84 -6.91
CA GLU A 10 -17.48 6.31 -8.04
C GLU A 10 -16.67 5.59 -9.12
N GLY A 11 -15.34 5.47 -9.01
CA GLY A 11 -14.50 4.80 -9.98
C GLY A 11 -14.23 3.34 -9.61
N ARG A 12 -14.23 2.46 -10.59
CA ARG A 12 -13.80 1.07 -10.42
C ARG A 12 -12.32 1.02 -10.10
N ASP A 13 -11.90 0.11 -9.20
CA ASP A 13 -10.50 -0.18 -8.94
C ASP A 13 -9.77 -0.48 -10.27
N ALA A 14 -8.64 0.19 -10.52
CA ALA A 14 -7.82 0.02 -11.72
C ALA A 14 -6.56 -0.78 -11.41
N TYR A 15 -6.32 -1.84 -12.16
CA TYR A 15 -5.19 -2.74 -11.94
C TYR A 15 -4.25 -2.76 -13.14
N LEU A 16 -2.96 -2.61 -12.90
CA LEU A 16 -1.93 -2.84 -13.91
C LEU A 16 -1.45 -4.29 -13.80
N VAL A 17 -1.48 -5.02 -14.91
CA VAL A 17 -0.94 -6.39 -15.04
C VAL A 17 0.16 -6.37 -16.07
N VAL A 18 1.35 -6.81 -15.69
CA VAL A 18 2.51 -6.88 -16.60
C VAL A 18 3.05 -8.31 -16.57
N ASP A 19 2.93 -9.03 -17.68
CA ASP A 19 3.42 -10.41 -17.79
C ASP A 19 3.59 -10.74 -19.28
N ASP A 20 4.75 -11.24 -19.67
CA ASP A 20 5.08 -11.58 -21.05
C ASP A 20 4.39 -12.89 -21.52
N ASP A 21 4.00 -13.75 -20.57
CA ASP A 21 3.13 -14.90 -20.85
C ASP A 21 1.68 -14.44 -21.07
N VAL A 22 1.32 -14.30 -22.35
CA VAL A 22 -0.04 -13.90 -22.77
C VAL A 22 -1.14 -14.81 -22.19
N ALA A 23 -0.86 -16.10 -21.97
CA ALA A 23 -1.84 -17.03 -21.41
C ALA A 23 -2.07 -16.72 -19.93
N PHE A 24 -1.01 -16.54 -19.18
CA PHE A 24 -1.10 -16.17 -17.76
C PHE A 24 -1.70 -14.76 -17.57
N ALA A 25 -1.30 -13.80 -18.38
CA ALA A 25 -1.86 -12.44 -18.37
C ALA A 25 -3.39 -12.44 -18.61
N LYS A 26 -3.91 -13.30 -19.49
CA LYS A 26 -5.35 -13.51 -19.68
C LYS A 26 -6.03 -14.08 -18.43
N VAL A 27 -5.39 -15.03 -17.74
CA VAL A 27 -5.90 -15.57 -16.48
C VAL A 27 -5.97 -14.46 -15.42
N MET A 28 -4.90 -13.68 -15.27
CA MET A 28 -4.86 -12.56 -14.33
C MET A 28 -5.94 -11.52 -14.64
N LYS A 29 -6.10 -11.16 -15.91
CA LYS A 29 -7.18 -10.26 -16.34
C LYS A 29 -8.54 -10.76 -15.90
N ARG A 30 -8.83 -12.06 -16.13
CA ARG A 30 -10.11 -12.67 -15.72
C ARG A 30 -10.29 -12.66 -14.18
N LEU A 31 -9.25 -12.97 -13.42
CA LEU A 31 -9.29 -12.98 -11.96
C LEU A 31 -9.55 -11.58 -11.39
N LEU A 32 -8.95 -10.56 -11.96
CA LEU A 32 -9.07 -9.18 -11.51
C LEU A 32 -10.35 -8.49 -11.98
N SER A 33 -10.93 -8.90 -13.13
CA SER A 33 -12.15 -8.28 -13.68
C SER A 33 -13.39 -8.37 -12.78
N VAL A 34 -13.39 -9.27 -11.78
CA VAL A 34 -14.47 -9.34 -10.77
C VAL A 34 -14.27 -8.33 -9.64
N HIS A 35 -13.10 -7.69 -9.58
CA HIS A 35 -12.74 -6.72 -8.54
C HIS A 35 -12.57 -5.30 -9.09
N GLY A 36 -12.39 -5.13 -10.41
CA GLY A 36 -12.16 -3.83 -11.03
C GLY A 36 -11.78 -3.95 -12.51
N GLU A 37 -11.05 -2.97 -13.02
CA GLU A 37 -10.66 -2.86 -14.41
C GLU A 37 -9.16 -3.13 -14.61
N PRO A 38 -8.77 -4.33 -15.10
CA PRO A 38 -7.38 -4.66 -15.37
C PRO A 38 -6.92 -4.19 -16.75
N THR A 39 -5.84 -3.41 -16.78
CA THR A 39 -5.05 -3.11 -17.98
C THR A 39 -3.88 -4.09 -18.05
N VAL A 40 -3.72 -4.78 -19.17
CA VAL A 40 -2.68 -5.79 -19.38
C VAL A 40 -1.65 -5.25 -20.36
N THR A 41 -0.38 -5.41 -19.99
CA THR A 41 0.79 -5.10 -20.82
C THR A 41 1.79 -6.26 -20.73
N HIS A 42 2.77 -6.30 -21.64
CA HIS A 42 3.65 -7.46 -21.77
C HIS A 42 5.15 -7.13 -21.63
N CYS A 43 5.46 -5.86 -21.40
CA CYS A 43 6.82 -5.37 -21.23
C CYS A 43 6.85 -4.12 -20.33
N VAL A 44 8.05 -3.70 -19.93
CA VAL A 44 8.25 -2.51 -19.07
C VAL A 44 7.82 -1.24 -19.81
N GLU A 45 8.20 -1.09 -21.07
CA GLU A 45 7.89 0.09 -21.88
C GLU A 45 6.37 0.33 -21.95
N ASP A 46 5.60 -0.69 -22.34
CA ASP A 46 4.14 -0.61 -22.43
C ASP A 46 3.50 -0.36 -21.05
N ALA A 47 4.02 -0.99 -19.99
CA ALA A 47 3.54 -0.79 -18.64
C ALA A 47 3.71 0.67 -18.20
N LEU A 48 4.85 1.24 -18.52
CA LEU A 48 5.13 2.64 -18.22
C LEU A 48 4.39 3.61 -19.15
N ALA A 49 4.00 3.24 -20.35
CA ALA A 49 3.15 4.03 -21.23
C ALA A 49 1.66 3.99 -20.85
N ALA A 50 1.23 2.91 -20.19
CA ALA A 50 -0.15 2.72 -19.77
C ALA A 50 -0.60 3.81 -18.77
N LYS A 51 -1.88 4.16 -18.87
CA LYS A 51 -2.53 5.10 -17.95
C LYS A 51 -3.72 4.43 -17.28
N PRO A 52 -3.91 4.66 -15.99
CA PRO A 52 -5.09 4.15 -15.30
C PRO A 52 -6.35 4.86 -15.82
N PRO A 53 -7.48 4.13 -15.96
CA PRO A 53 -8.74 4.71 -16.45
C PRO A 53 -9.20 5.94 -15.66
N ASP A 54 -9.09 5.89 -14.34
CA ASP A 54 -9.57 6.93 -13.41
C ASP A 54 -8.41 7.73 -12.76
N GLY A 55 -7.29 7.86 -13.46
CA GLY A 55 -6.17 8.71 -13.04
C GLY A 55 -5.20 8.08 -12.03
N ARG A 56 -5.49 6.91 -11.46
CA ARG A 56 -4.56 6.19 -10.57
C ARG A 56 -4.72 4.68 -10.61
N TRP A 57 -3.64 3.96 -10.42
CA TRP A 57 -3.65 2.52 -10.20
C TRP A 57 -3.99 2.17 -8.75
N THR A 58 -4.91 1.23 -8.54
CA THR A 58 -5.20 0.66 -7.22
C THR A 58 -4.10 -0.33 -6.81
N ALA A 59 -3.63 -1.14 -7.76
CA ALA A 59 -2.50 -2.06 -7.56
C ALA A 59 -1.83 -2.42 -8.88
N ALA A 60 -0.56 -2.87 -8.80
CA ALA A 60 0.20 -3.44 -9.91
C ALA A 60 0.59 -4.89 -9.62
N PHE A 61 0.36 -5.76 -10.59
CA PHE A 61 0.67 -7.18 -10.59
C PHE A 61 1.72 -7.43 -11.67
N LEU A 62 2.96 -7.66 -11.27
CA LEU A 62 4.11 -7.66 -12.17
C LEU A 62 4.77 -9.05 -12.20
N ASP A 63 4.90 -9.65 -13.37
CA ASP A 63 5.84 -10.75 -13.53
C ASP A 63 7.26 -10.26 -13.28
N PHE A 64 8.08 -11.12 -12.67
CA PHE A 64 9.43 -10.70 -12.35
C PHE A 64 10.30 -10.51 -13.60
N ASP A 65 10.30 -11.50 -14.48
CA ASP A 65 11.13 -11.50 -15.69
C ASP A 65 10.34 -10.94 -16.88
N LEU A 66 10.75 -9.80 -17.42
CA LEU A 66 10.12 -9.15 -18.55
C LEU A 66 11.14 -9.01 -19.70
N PRO A 67 10.70 -8.96 -20.96
CA PRO A 67 11.60 -9.00 -22.12
C PRO A 67 12.56 -7.80 -22.23
N ASP A 68 12.19 -6.67 -21.63
CA ASP A 68 12.95 -5.40 -21.64
C ASP A 68 13.37 -4.92 -20.25
N GLY A 69 13.26 -5.79 -19.23
CA GLY A 69 13.63 -5.46 -17.86
C GLY A 69 13.06 -6.42 -16.82
N ASN A 70 12.57 -5.89 -15.71
CA ASN A 70 11.97 -6.69 -14.64
C ASN A 70 10.93 -5.89 -13.84
N ALA A 71 10.26 -6.56 -12.88
CA ALA A 71 9.27 -5.93 -12.01
C ALA A 71 9.77 -4.67 -11.28
N PHE A 72 11.05 -4.64 -10.89
CA PHE A 72 11.63 -3.47 -10.22
C PHE A 72 11.70 -2.27 -11.16
N SER A 73 12.03 -2.48 -12.44
CA SER A 73 12.05 -1.41 -13.44
C SER A 73 10.68 -0.74 -13.61
N VAL A 74 9.61 -1.54 -13.62
CA VAL A 74 8.23 -1.00 -13.66
C VAL A 74 7.93 -0.21 -12.38
N HIS A 75 8.20 -0.78 -11.21
CA HIS A 75 7.94 -0.14 -9.92
C HIS A 75 8.69 1.19 -9.77
N GLU A 76 9.98 1.21 -10.08
CA GLU A 76 10.83 2.42 -10.03
C GLU A 76 10.36 3.47 -11.03
N GLY A 77 9.94 3.05 -12.24
CA GLY A 77 9.38 3.95 -13.24
C GLY A 77 8.06 4.60 -12.80
N LEU A 78 7.17 3.85 -12.13
CA LEU A 78 5.95 4.39 -11.53
C LEU A 78 6.29 5.38 -10.41
N LEU A 79 7.22 5.03 -9.52
CA LEU A 79 7.68 5.94 -8.46
C LEU A 79 8.30 7.23 -8.99
N ALA A 80 9.07 7.18 -10.08
CA ALA A 80 9.67 8.35 -10.71
C ALA A 80 8.63 9.34 -11.25
N ARG A 81 7.40 8.88 -11.51
CA ARG A 81 6.25 9.71 -11.89
C ARG A 81 5.44 10.21 -10.69
N GLY A 82 5.86 9.89 -9.48
CA GLY A 82 5.10 10.19 -8.27
C GLY A 82 3.95 9.20 -7.97
N GLU A 83 3.84 8.13 -8.76
CA GLU A 83 2.80 7.11 -8.60
C GLU A 83 3.22 6.05 -7.58
N ARG A 84 2.70 6.14 -6.35
CA ARG A 84 2.95 5.16 -5.29
C ARG A 84 1.88 4.07 -5.34
N VAL A 85 2.11 3.08 -6.21
CA VAL A 85 1.17 1.98 -6.46
C VAL A 85 1.54 0.77 -5.58
N PRO A 86 0.59 0.22 -4.79
CA PRO A 86 0.77 -1.07 -4.13
C PRO A 86 1.14 -2.14 -5.17
N THR A 87 2.31 -2.74 -5.03
CA THR A 87 2.88 -3.62 -6.05
C THR A 87 3.09 -5.02 -5.50
N VAL A 88 2.72 -6.03 -6.28
CA VAL A 88 3.04 -7.42 -6.04
C VAL A 88 3.84 -7.99 -7.20
N ILE A 89 4.96 -8.62 -6.88
CA ILE A 89 5.73 -9.42 -7.84
C ILE A 89 5.14 -10.81 -7.90
N ILE A 90 4.91 -11.30 -9.11
CA ILE A 90 4.44 -12.65 -9.38
C ILE A 90 5.59 -13.41 -10.05
N THR A 91 6.02 -14.52 -9.49
CA THR A 91 7.16 -15.28 -10.03
C THR A 91 6.93 -16.78 -9.96
N GLY A 92 7.54 -17.53 -10.87
CA GLY A 92 7.54 -18.99 -10.82
C GLY A 92 8.50 -19.56 -9.75
N HIS A 93 9.52 -18.81 -9.35
CA HIS A 93 10.54 -19.24 -8.39
C HIS A 93 10.93 -18.08 -7.48
N ILE A 94 11.07 -18.38 -6.18
CA ILE A 94 11.59 -17.41 -5.23
C ILE A 94 13.12 -17.42 -5.32
N ARG A 95 13.68 -16.26 -5.57
CA ARG A 95 15.12 -15.98 -5.48
C ARG A 95 15.35 -15.09 -4.28
N GLU A 96 16.36 -15.38 -3.49
CA GLU A 96 16.67 -14.66 -2.25
C GLU A 96 16.93 -13.16 -2.50
N ASP A 97 17.72 -12.84 -3.54
CA ASP A 97 18.01 -11.47 -3.95
C ASP A 97 16.74 -10.69 -4.32
N VAL A 98 15.81 -11.34 -5.03
CA VAL A 98 14.53 -10.75 -5.41
C VAL A 98 13.64 -10.53 -4.18
N ALA A 99 13.57 -11.51 -3.28
CA ALA A 99 12.77 -11.41 -2.08
C ALA A 99 13.27 -10.29 -1.14
N ASN A 100 14.59 -10.18 -0.95
CA ASN A 100 15.20 -9.13 -0.15
C ASN A 100 14.93 -7.75 -0.75
N ARG A 101 15.13 -7.60 -2.06
CA ARG A 101 14.87 -6.31 -2.74
C ARG A 101 13.40 -5.94 -2.73
N ALA A 102 12.49 -6.89 -2.94
CA ALA A 102 11.04 -6.66 -2.85
C ALA A 102 10.66 -6.17 -1.44
N PHE A 103 11.21 -6.79 -0.40
CA PHE A 103 10.99 -6.38 0.99
C PHE A 103 11.48 -4.95 1.25
N GLU A 104 12.69 -4.58 0.82
CA GLU A 104 13.24 -3.22 0.94
C GLU A 104 12.35 -2.17 0.27
N LEU A 105 11.74 -2.50 -0.86
CA LEU A 105 10.86 -1.62 -1.63
C LEU A 105 9.40 -1.65 -1.15
N GLY A 106 9.07 -2.45 -0.13
CA GLY A 106 7.70 -2.61 0.37
C GLY A 106 6.76 -3.32 -0.61
N MET A 107 7.31 -4.06 -1.56
CA MET A 107 6.54 -4.87 -2.50
C MET A 107 6.16 -6.20 -1.88
N LYS A 108 5.00 -6.73 -2.26
CA LYS A 108 4.61 -8.11 -1.90
C LYS A 108 5.14 -9.08 -2.95
N LEU A 109 5.23 -10.37 -2.60
CA LEU A 109 5.68 -11.42 -3.50
C LEU A 109 4.69 -12.58 -3.47
N LEU A 110 4.26 -13.04 -4.64
CA LEU A 110 3.40 -14.21 -4.83
C LEU A 110 4.07 -15.20 -5.79
N VAL A 111 3.93 -16.48 -5.49
CA VAL A 111 4.51 -17.56 -6.31
C VAL A 111 3.43 -18.19 -7.16
N LYS A 112 3.69 -18.35 -8.46
CA LYS A 112 2.83 -19.10 -9.40
C LYS A 112 2.75 -20.58 -8.93
N PRO A 113 1.57 -21.24 -8.94
CA PRO A 113 0.31 -20.79 -9.53
C PRO A 113 -0.52 -19.88 -8.63
N ILE A 114 -1.13 -18.85 -9.22
CA ILE A 114 -2.00 -17.90 -8.53
C ILE A 114 -3.46 -18.23 -8.79
N GLY A 115 -4.26 -18.21 -7.73
CA GLY A 115 -5.70 -18.42 -7.81
C GLY A 115 -6.49 -17.28 -7.15
N PRO A 116 -7.84 -17.32 -7.24
CA PRO A 116 -8.72 -16.26 -6.73
C PRO A 116 -8.48 -15.90 -5.27
N LYS A 117 -8.14 -16.90 -4.43
CA LYS A 117 -7.86 -16.69 -2.99
C LYS A 117 -6.65 -15.78 -2.78
N HIS A 118 -5.58 -15.95 -3.56
CA HIS A 118 -4.35 -15.14 -3.44
C HIS A 118 -4.63 -13.68 -3.81
N ILE A 119 -5.37 -13.48 -4.91
CA ILE A 119 -5.78 -12.13 -5.36
C ILE A 119 -6.64 -11.45 -4.29
N ARG A 120 -7.65 -12.14 -3.75
CA ARG A 120 -8.52 -11.59 -2.72
C ARG A 120 -7.75 -11.17 -1.47
N ILE A 121 -6.90 -12.04 -0.94
CA ILE A 121 -6.07 -11.74 0.25
C ILE A 121 -5.19 -10.52 0.00
N PHE A 122 -4.55 -10.44 -1.17
CA PHE A 122 -3.72 -9.30 -1.51
C PHE A 122 -4.54 -8.00 -1.57
N LEU A 123 -5.68 -8.00 -2.27
CA LEU A 123 -6.54 -6.83 -2.38
C LEU A 123 -7.12 -6.39 -1.03
N GLU A 124 -7.53 -7.34 -0.17
CA GLU A 124 -7.97 -7.04 1.20
C GLU A 124 -6.85 -6.39 2.03
N THR A 125 -5.62 -6.88 1.87
CA THR A 125 -4.44 -6.33 2.56
C THR A 125 -4.20 -4.88 2.15
N ILE A 126 -4.12 -4.59 0.85
CA ILE A 126 -3.86 -3.22 0.37
C ILE A 126 -5.00 -2.26 0.71
N ARG A 127 -6.27 -2.69 0.63
CA ARG A 127 -7.42 -1.89 1.08
C ARG A 127 -7.32 -1.56 2.57
N GLY A 128 -6.85 -2.51 3.39
CA GLY A 128 -6.56 -2.27 4.79
C GLY A 128 -5.47 -1.23 5.01
N GLU A 129 -4.36 -1.35 4.31
CA GLU A 129 -3.24 -0.41 4.38
C GLU A 129 -3.64 1.00 3.91
N VAL A 130 -4.45 1.11 2.85
CA VAL A 130 -4.98 2.39 2.36
C VAL A 130 -5.92 3.01 3.39
N ALA A 131 -6.86 2.25 3.96
CA ALA A 131 -7.80 2.76 4.95
C ALA A 131 -7.09 3.26 6.23
N VAL A 132 -6.07 2.53 6.70
CA VAL A 132 -5.23 2.98 7.83
C VAL A 132 -4.52 4.28 7.50
N ARG A 133 -3.92 4.38 6.30
CA ARG A 133 -3.22 5.59 5.85
C ARG A 133 -4.17 6.79 5.81
N GLN A 134 -5.38 6.58 5.31
CA GLN A 134 -6.40 7.63 5.22
C GLN A 134 -6.81 8.14 6.60
N VAL A 135 -7.14 7.25 7.52
CA VAL A 135 -7.51 7.63 8.90
C VAL A 135 -6.37 8.39 9.59
N VAL A 136 -5.12 7.94 9.42
CA VAL A 136 -3.94 8.61 9.98
C VAL A 136 -3.79 10.02 9.42
N GLU A 137 -3.99 10.21 8.11
CA GLU A 137 -3.89 11.53 7.48
C GLU A 137 -5.05 12.45 7.87
N ASP A 138 -6.28 11.93 7.90
CA ASP A 138 -7.46 12.66 8.37
C ASP A 138 -7.28 13.13 9.82
N TRP A 139 -6.72 12.28 10.67
CA TRP A 139 -6.43 12.65 12.04
C TRP A 139 -5.28 13.66 12.15
N ARG A 140 -4.26 13.52 11.29
CA ARG A 140 -3.18 14.51 11.22
C ARG A 140 -3.73 15.92 10.99
N VAL A 141 -4.64 16.05 10.03
CA VAL A 141 -5.27 17.34 9.69
C VAL A 141 -6.26 17.78 10.79
N ARG A 142 -7.18 16.89 11.19
CA ARG A 142 -8.26 17.17 12.14
C ARG A 142 -7.75 17.60 13.52
N TYR A 143 -6.69 16.96 14.02
CA TYR A 143 -6.13 17.19 15.35
C TYR A 143 -4.82 17.96 15.33
N GLY A 144 -4.33 18.39 14.18
CA GLY A 144 -3.08 19.15 14.05
C GLY A 144 -1.86 18.35 14.54
N LEU A 145 -1.79 17.05 14.19
CA LEU A 145 -0.66 16.20 14.60
C LEU A 145 0.60 16.59 13.83
N THR A 146 1.72 16.66 14.52
CA THR A 146 3.05 16.81 13.91
C THR A 146 3.47 15.50 13.21
N ALA A 147 4.51 15.56 12.37
CA ALA A 147 5.05 14.37 11.70
C ALA A 147 5.50 13.28 12.70
N ALA A 148 6.06 13.68 13.86
CA ALA A 148 6.47 12.74 14.90
C ALA A 148 5.26 12.08 15.59
N GLU A 149 4.22 12.85 15.92
CA GLU A 149 2.99 12.36 16.53
C GLU A 149 2.20 11.44 15.57
N THR A 150 2.14 11.82 14.29
CA THR A 150 1.54 10.99 13.24
C THR A 150 2.25 9.65 13.09
N ALA A 151 3.58 9.65 13.19
CA ALA A 151 4.37 8.42 13.16
C ALA A 151 4.09 7.51 14.36
N VAL A 152 3.88 8.08 15.55
CA VAL A 152 3.48 7.32 16.74
C VAL A 152 2.12 6.66 16.54
N LEU A 153 1.14 7.41 16.03
CA LEU A 153 -0.19 6.88 15.73
C LEU A 153 -0.13 5.72 14.72
N ARG A 154 0.60 5.92 13.62
CA ARG A 154 0.78 4.91 12.57
C ARG A 154 1.42 3.64 13.12
N ALA A 155 2.55 3.77 13.84
CA ALA A 155 3.25 2.64 14.44
C ALA A 155 2.33 1.85 15.39
N GLY A 156 1.49 2.55 16.16
CA GLY A 156 0.51 1.89 17.02
C GLY A 156 -0.54 1.09 16.25
N LEU A 157 -1.04 1.62 15.13
CA LEU A 157 -2.00 0.93 14.25
C LEU A 157 -1.38 -0.27 13.51
N GLU A 158 -0.09 -0.19 13.20
CA GLU A 158 0.70 -1.26 12.57
C GLU A 158 1.23 -2.29 13.58
N GLY A 159 1.00 -2.08 14.88
CA GLY A 159 1.45 -2.99 15.93
C GLY A 159 2.95 -2.93 16.21
N VAL A 160 3.64 -1.87 15.78
CA VAL A 160 5.07 -1.66 16.03
C VAL A 160 5.27 -1.27 17.50
N ASP A 161 6.17 -1.98 18.19
CA ASP A 161 6.50 -1.66 19.57
C ASP A 161 7.29 -0.35 19.69
N ARG A 162 7.27 0.23 20.90
CA ARG A 162 7.88 1.55 21.16
C ARG A 162 9.40 1.55 21.04
N GLY A 163 10.07 0.45 21.40
CA GLY A 163 11.53 0.33 21.30
C GLY A 163 11.95 0.37 19.83
N THR A 164 11.35 -0.47 19.02
CA THR A 164 11.56 -0.52 17.56
C THR A 164 11.28 0.83 16.88
N LEU A 165 10.21 1.54 17.30
CA LEU A 165 9.91 2.86 16.76
C LEU A 165 10.98 3.90 17.15
N ALA A 166 11.46 3.88 18.41
CA ALA A 166 12.49 4.81 18.86
C ALA A 166 13.81 4.58 18.12
N GLU A 167 14.24 3.32 17.97
CA GLU A 167 15.43 2.93 17.22
C GLU A 167 15.37 3.35 15.76
N SER A 168 14.29 3.01 15.06
CA SER A 168 14.10 3.34 13.63
C SER A 168 14.10 4.84 13.35
N ARG A 169 13.80 5.66 14.36
CA ARG A 169 13.77 7.11 14.30
C ARG A 169 15.02 7.79 14.87
N GLY A 170 15.95 7.04 15.44
CA GLY A 170 17.14 7.58 16.07
C GLY A 170 16.84 8.53 17.25
N ILE A 171 15.74 8.30 17.99
CA ILE A 171 15.31 9.13 19.11
C ILE A 171 15.33 8.35 20.42
N SER A 172 15.50 9.07 21.55
CA SER A 172 15.43 8.45 22.86
C SER A 172 13.99 8.04 23.24
N GLU A 173 13.84 7.05 24.12
CA GLU A 173 12.53 6.70 24.67
C GLU A 173 11.85 7.88 25.37
N THR A 174 12.63 8.76 26.02
CA THR A 174 12.10 9.96 26.67
C THR A 174 11.49 10.92 25.66
N THR A 175 12.14 11.09 24.51
CA THR A 175 11.62 11.89 23.39
C THR A 175 10.34 11.26 22.84
N LEU A 176 10.33 9.94 22.64
CA LEU A 176 9.14 9.22 22.19
C LEU A 176 7.97 9.37 23.18
N ARG A 177 8.22 9.26 24.50
CA ARG A 177 7.18 9.50 25.53
C ARG A 177 6.60 10.91 25.45
N THR A 178 7.41 11.89 25.11
CA THR A 178 6.95 13.27 24.93
C THR A 178 6.03 13.39 23.72
N HIS A 179 6.39 12.77 22.59
CA HIS A 179 5.51 12.73 21.41
C HIS A 179 4.19 12.02 21.69
N VAL A 180 4.23 10.88 22.38
CA VAL A 180 3.02 10.15 22.81
C VAL A 180 2.11 11.04 23.66
N ARG A 181 2.66 11.72 24.67
CA ARG A 181 1.89 12.60 25.56
C ARG A 181 1.22 13.74 24.78
N HIS A 182 1.96 14.42 23.90
CA HIS A 182 1.42 15.53 23.10
C HIS A 182 0.36 15.04 22.12
N MET A 183 0.57 13.89 21.49
CA MET A 183 -0.42 13.25 20.62
C MET A 183 -1.72 13.00 21.40
N LEU A 184 -1.66 12.35 22.56
CA LEU A 184 -2.83 12.05 23.38
C LEU A 184 -3.56 13.31 23.85
N GLN A 185 -2.84 14.37 24.23
CA GLN A 185 -3.44 15.67 24.56
C GLN A 185 -4.24 16.26 23.38
N LYS A 186 -3.71 16.19 22.16
CA LYS A 186 -4.39 16.68 20.96
C LYS A 186 -5.58 15.81 20.57
N LEU A 187 -5.47 14.49 20.73
CA LEU A 187 -6.54 13.55 20.42
C LEU A 187 -7.66 13.55 21.47
N GLY A 188 -7.36 13.96 22.71
CA GLY A 188 -8.29 13.87 23.83
C GLY A 188 -8.47 12.44 24.36
N ASP A 189 -7.58 11.51 24.03
CA ASP A 189 -7.65 10.13 24.48
C ASP A 189 -6.83 9.92 25.76
N ALA A 190 -7.30 9.02 26.64
CA ALA A 190 -6.65 8.73 27.91
C ALA A 190 -5.38 7.86 27.74
N SER A 191 -5.33 7.03 26.71
CA SER A 191 -4.21 6.15 26.43
C SER A 191 -3.99 5.94 24.92
N VAL A 192 -2.79 5.44 24.57
CA VAL A 192 -2.49 5.04 23.19
C VAL A 192 -3.43 3.92 22.73
N SER A 193 -3.81 3.01 23.64
CA SER A 193 -4.77 1.93 23.32
C SER A 193 -6.14 2.49 22.96
N ASP A 194 -6.63 3.51 23.67
CA ASP A 194 -7.91 4.15 23.38
C ASP A 194 -7.88 4.85 22.01
N ALA A 195 -6.79 5.59 21.74
CA ALA A 195 -6.58 6.22 20.43
C ALA A 195 -6.56 5.19 19.29
N ILE A 196 -5.81 4.09 19.44
CA ILE A 196 -5.75 3.00 18.45
C ILE A 196 -7.12 2.38 18.24
N GLN A 197 -7.85 2.03 19.31
CA GLN A 197 -9.18 1.44 19.20
C GLN A 197 -10.17 2.37 18.49
N ARG A 198 -10.09 3.66 18.76
CA ARG A 198 -10.93 4.67 18.10
C ARG A 198 -10.57 4.78 16.61
N ALA A 199 -9.30 4.84 16.27
CA ALA A 199 -8.85 4.87 14.88
C ALA A 199 -9.23 3.59 14.12
N LEU A 200 -9.09 2.41 14.73
CA LEU A 200 -9.50 1.14 14.12
C LEU A 200 -11.01 1.09 13.85
N ARG A 201 -11.85 1.66 14.73
CA ARG A 201 -13.29 1.78 14.45
C ARG A 201 -13.56 2.65 13.22
N GLU A 202 -12.83 3.76 13.04
CA GLU A 202 -12.96 4.59 11.82
C GLU A 202 -12.48 3.83 10.56
N VAL A 203 -11.37 3.07 10.64
CA VAL A 203 -10.89 2.20 9.56
C VAL A 203 -11.93 1.14 9.17
N ILE A 204 -12.60 0.53 10.15
CA ILE A 204 -13.63 -0.48 9.89
C ILE A 204 -14.87 0.16 9.28
N SER A 205 -15.29 1.31 9.79
CA SER A 205 -16.45 2.05 9.29
C SER A 205 -16.27 2.55 7.86
N SER A 206 -15.05 2.95 7.49
CA SER A 206 -14.74 3.36 6.11
C SER A 206 -14.76 2.19 5.10
N LYS A 207 -14.66 0.93 5.58
CA LYS A 207 -14.77 -0.28 4.74
C LYS A 207 -16.21 -0.77 4.57
N GLY A 208 -17.14 -0.37 5.45
CA GLY A 208 -18.53 -0.84 5.48
C GLY A 208 -19.53 0.07 4.76
N GLY A 209 -19.07 1.06 4.03
CA GLY A 209 -19.88 2.03 3.29
C GLY A 209 -20.08 1.66 1.81
N GLU A 210 -20.01 0.37 1.44
CA GLU A 210 -20.40 -0.16 0.12
C GLU A 210 -21.62 -1.06 0.23
#